data_3f10f42644c64440c56c5db7080f9548
#
_entry.id   3f10f42644c64440c56c5db7080f9548
#
_cell.length_a   1.000
_cell.length_b   1.000
_cell.length_c   1.000
_cell.angle_alpha   90.00
_cell.angle_beta   90.00
_cell.angle_gamma   90.00
#
_symmetry.space_group_name_H-M   'P 1'
#
loop_
_entity.id
_entity.type
_entity.pdbx_description
1 polymer ?
#
loop_
_entity_poly.entity_id
_entity_poly.type
_entity_poly.pdbx_seq_one_letter_code
_entity_poly.pdbx_strand_id
1 'polypeptide(L)'
;MNNSNNIQRYSSFSKAFSSIAFLLISSYSYSQTYTDYYFIPTTGGDARLNLAENYAVGSPDGEVASEIPGRNTNVFISADADGYTANTNYHNFNAHNVTFKVGDAGTGGSGAWFLLTENCTASITGDFLFSARSVAEWSQAESGVKVLTNSNFSVTGDFIIENNNIADANNAGFKLAFKHHSTDHTNGSVYIGGNLLFRSVNKGTNWPTERIEFITRVTNFSVNGYVDLTQPIIRGSENNLIWDLKGSGDSGAGDIGNIQIGGLRGDGALKLSKENSTVNMEFRNSQNYEWTGTLSMIDASRLNITMYANDSNAKQTLRFGAGSEDLASGDPLKNSTRHTPDSVTVENGILEMNTSGNVCGALSVIGRDAAFGATGISSAYEDGTISFASVNWSRGGFIFDIIPNIASGDVINAVVVDGIENSGTITVADGASDLKMTFNLSAADLQQFLFDEGLESYESTIMTWETSSNLGDYLDDIQILSDNGVNVDLSISGNSLVATFTVPEPHETAALIGALAFFAVLARRRMRR
;
A
#
# COMPACT_ATOMS: atom_id res chain seq x y z
N MET A 1 20.95 61.12 19.98
CA MET A 1 19.55 61.09 20.43
C MET A 1 18.63 60.91 19.22
N ASN A 2 17.91 59.81 19.23
CA ASN A 2 16.70 59.51 18.45
C ASN A 2 16.71 59.51 16.90
N ASN A 3 16.88 58.32 16.35
CA ASN A 3 16.22 57.98 15.08
C ASN A 3 16.07 56.45 14.92
N SER A 4 15.49 55.76 15.93
CA SER A 4 15.27 54.29 15.88
C SER A 4 13.78 53.87 15.89
N ASN A 5 12.84 54.83 15.84
CA ASN A 5 11.40 54.52 15.98
C ASN A 5 10.55 54.54 14.69
N ASN A 6 11.17 54.81 13.52
CA ASN A 6 10.41 54.87 12.26
C ASN A 6 10.50 53.62 11.37
N ILE A 7 11.33 52.65 11.69
CA ILE A 7 11.50 51.44 10.84
C ILE A 7 10.49 50.32 11.21
N GLN A 8 9.98 50.31 12.45
CA GLN A 8 8.99 49.28 12.86
C GLN A 8 7.56 49.50 12.35
N ARG A 9 7.21 50.70 11.94
CA ARG A 9 5.84 50.98 11.41
C ARG A 9 5.65 50.60 9.95
N TYR A 10 6.73 50.51 9.14
CA TYR A 10 6.65 50.09 7.75
C TYR A 10 6.60 48.58 7.54
N SER A 11 7.12 47.77 8.49
CA SER A 11 7.09 46.31 8.37
C SER A 11 5.72 45.68 8.70
N SER A 12 4.89 46.36 9.49
CA SER A 12 3.54 45.89 9.80
C SER A 12 2.53 46.18 8.67
N PHE A 13 2.73 47.27 7.92
CA PHE A 13 1.88 47.57 6.78
C PHE A 13 2.11 46.66 5.57
N SER A 14 3.36 46.25 5.32
CA SER A 14 3.67 45.34 4.21
C SER A 14 3.15 43.92 4.44
N LYS A 15 3.18 43.45 5.69
CA LYS A 15 2.61 42.14 6.04
C LYS A 15 1.07 42.10 5.98
N ALA A 16 0.41 43.19 6.32
CA ALA A 16 -1.05 43.31 6.18
C ALA A 16 -1.48 43.34 4.70
N PHE A 17 -0.74 44.02 3.83
CA PHE A 17 -1.06 44.08 2.40
C PHE A 17 -0.78 42.73 1.70
N SER A 18 0.26 42.01 2.06
CA SER A 18 0.52 40.66 1.52
C SER A 18 -0.55 39.65 1.96
N SER A 19 -1.05 39.75 3.19
CA SER A 19 -2.10 38.85 3.69
C SER A 19 -3.47 39.14 3.04
N ILE A 20 -3.77 40.38 2.75
CA ILE A 20 -5.03 40.77 2.08
C ILE A 20 -4.98 40.41 0.58
N ALA A 21 -3.82 40.55 -0.08
CA ALA A 21 -3.65 40.11 -1.47
C ALA A 21 -3.73 38.58 -1.61
N PHE A 22 -3.22 37.82 -0.63
CA PHE A 22 -3.35 36.34 -0.63
C PHE A 22 -4.80 35.89 -0.36
N LEU A 23 -5.55 36.60 0.51
CA LEU A 23 -6.96 36.29 0.76
C LEU A 23 -7.87 36.65 -0.42
N LEU A 24 -7.53 37.68 -1.21
CA LEU A 24 -8.31 38.02 -2.39
C LEU A 24 -8.04 37.15 -3.61
N ILE A 25 -6.87 36.48 -3.68
CA ILE A 25 -6.56 35.51 -4.75
C ILE A 25 -7.17 34.16 -4.46
N SER A 26 -7.38 33.80 -3.18
CA SER A 26 -7.99 32.52 -2.79
C SER A 26 -9.52 32.46 -2.91
N SER A 27 -10.18 33.59 -3.20
CA SER A 27 -11.65 33.64 -3.29
C SER A 27 -12.21 33.64 -4.73
N TYR A 28 -11.36 33.67 -5.76
CA TYR A 28 -11.78 33.35 -7.12
C TYR A 28 -11.63 31.87 -7.41
N SER A 29 -12.34 31.01 -6.70
CA SER A 29 -12.68 29.71 -7.24
C SER A 29 -13.65 29.96 -8.41
N TYR A 30 -13.10 30.04 -9.61
CA TYR A 30 -13.93 29.85 -10.81
C TYR A 30 -14.57 28.46 -10.64
N SER A 31 -15.87 28.43 -10.36
CA SER A 31 -16.61 27.18 -10.50
C SER A 31 -16.61 26.85 -11.98
N GLN A 32 -15.68 26.00 -12.38
CA GLN A 32 -15.66 25.51 -13.75
C GLN A 32 -16.94 24.71 -13.95
N THR A 33 -17.81 25.18 -14.82
CA THR A 33 -19.01 24.41 -15.18
C THR A 33 -18.62 23.36 -16.20
N TYR A 34 -18.90 22.11 -15.86
CA TYR A 34 -18.69 20.99 -16.77
C TYR A 34 -19.96 20.69 -17.54
N THR A 35 -19.82 20.30 -18.80
CA THR A 35 -20.95 19.89 -19.63
C THR A 35 -21.08 18.36 -19.57
N ASP A 36 -22.29 17.87 -19.34
CA ASP A 36 -22.58 16.44 -19.28
C ASP A 36 -22.83 15.88 -20.68
N TYR A 37 -22.12 14.82 -21.04
CA TYR A 37 -22.25 14.08 -22.28
C TYR A 37 -22.68 12.65 -21.97
N TYR A 38 -23.79 12.23 -22.57
CA TYR A 38 -24.32 10.88 -22.42
C TYR A 38 -24.00 10.09 -23.68
N PHE A 39 -23.26 9.00 -23.54
CA PHE A 39 -22.90 8.14 -24.65
C PHE A 39 -24.09 7.26 -25.03
N ILE A 40 -24.62 7.49 -26.21
CA ILE A 40 -25.82 6.83 -26.74
C ILE A 40 -25.49 6.18 -28.11
N PRO A 41 -24.69 5.11 -28.16
CA PRO A 41 -24.30 4.54 -29.44
C PRO A 41 -25.53 4.08 -30.23
N THR A 42 -25.55 4.42 -31.50
CA THR A 42 -26.56 3.92 -32.44
C THR A 42 -26.42 2.41 -32.57
N THR A 43 -27.53 1.69 -32.42
CA THR A 43 -27.64 0.24 -32.34
C THR A 43 -26.82 -0.51 -33.38
N GLY A 44 -25.98 -1.44 -32.90
CA GLY A 44 -25.40 -2.51 -33.71
C GLY A 44 -23.96 -2.31 -34.10
N GLY A 45 -23.02 -2.50 -33.19
CA GLY A 45 -21.60 -2.55 -33.50
C GLY A 45 -20.73 -1.79 -32.51
N ASP A 46 -19.49 -1.67 -32.82
CA ASP A 46 -18.48 -1.00 -32.03
C ASP A 46 -18.89 0.43 -31.63
N ALA A 47 -19.12 0.64 -30.37
CA ALA A 47 -19.46 1.94 -29.81
C ALA A 47 -18.20 2.84 -29.79
N ARG A 48 -18.09 3.74 -30.77
CA ARG A 48 -16.91 4.59 -30.96
C ARG A 48 -16.97 5.86 -30.13
N LEU A 49 -16.03 6.03 -29.23
CA LEU A 49 -15.92 7.21 -28.36
C LEU A 49 -15.46 8.49 -29.11
N ASN A 50 -14.96 8.35 -30.32
CA ASN A 50 -14.46 9.47 -31.12
C ASN A 50 -15.50 10.07 -32.10
N LEU A 51 -16.75 9.70 -32.00
CA LEU A 51 -17.81 10.22 -32.85
C LEU A 51 -18.77 11.09 -32.01
N ALA A 52 -18.90 12.36 -32.38
CA ALA A 52 -19.78 13.30 -31.68
C ALA A 52 -21.24 12.85 -31.73
N GLU A 53 -21.67 12.22 -32.83
CA GLU A 53 -23.01 11.65 -33.03
C GLU A 53 -23.40 10.56 -32.03
N ASN A 54 -22.42 9.99 -31.33
CA ASN A 54 -22.64 8.99 -30.29
C ASN A 54 -22.92 9.62 -28.92
N TYR A 55 -23.03 10.94 -28.82
CA TYR A 55 -23.29 11.62 -27.56
C TYR A 55 -24.53 12.51 -27.61
N ALA A 56 -25.26 12.51 -26.50
CA ALA A 56 -26.29 13.51 -26.21
C ALA A 56 -25.81 14.49 -25.13
N VAL A 57 -26.18 15.74 -25.21
CA VAL A 57 -25.75 16.80 -24.29
C VAL A 57 -26.81 17.05 -23.22
N GLY A 58 -26.40 17.11 -21.97
CA GLY A 58 -27.22 17.46 -20.81
C GLY A 58 -28.12 16.34 -20.27
N SER A 59 -28.59 15.43 -21.11
CA SER A 59 -29.38 14.26 -20.71
C SER A 59 -29.29 13.16 -21.76
N PRO A 60 -29.68 11.90 -21.46
CA PRO A 60 -29.68 10.81 -22.45
C PRO A 60 -30.59 11.10 -23.67
N ASP A 61 -31.64 11.88 -23.47
CA ASP A 61 -32.58 12.29 -24.52
C ASP A 61 -32.27 13.71 -25.05
N GLY A 62 -31.09 14.24 -24.75
CA GLY A 62 -30.66 15.58 -25.17
C GLY A 62 -30.34 15.70 -26.65
N GLU A 63 -29.93 16.89 -27.07
CA GLU A 63 -29.48 17.10 -28.44
C GLU A 63 -28.19 16.34 -28.72
N VAL A 64 -28.03 15.86 -29.96
CA VAL A 64 -26.81 15.21 -30.39
C VAL A 64 -25.65 16.20 -30.34
N ALA A 65 -24.54 15.74 -29.77
CA ALA A 65 -23.34 16.58 -29.60
C ALA A 65 -22.77 17.04 -30.95
N SER A 66 -22.35 18.28 -31.03
CA SER A 66 -21.67 18.83 -32.20
C SER A 66 -20.15 18.56 -32.22
N GLU A 67 -19.61 18.16 -31.05
CA GLU A 67 -18.19 17.85 -30.86
C GLU A 67 -18.00 16.66 -29.91
N ILE A 68 -16.85 16.02 -29.99
CA ILE A 68 -16.49 14.93 -29.06
C ILE A 68 -16.18 15.49 -27.66
N PRO A 69 -16.32 14.66 -26.60
CA PRO A 69 -15.96 15.06 -25.25
C PRO A 69 -14.53 15.59 -25.14
N GLY A 70 -14.33 16.55 -24.26
CA GLY A 70 -13.05 17.16 -23.95
C GLY A 70 -12.80 17.26 -22.44
N ARG A 71 -11.70 17.91 -22.04
CA ARG A 71 -11.28 18.01 -20.63
C ARG A 71 -12.27 18.77 -19.73
N ASN A 72 -13.26 19.45 -20.30
CA ASN A 72 -14.30 20.18 -19.56
C ASN A 72 -15.65 19.47 -19.61
N THR A 73 -15.67 18.18 -19.91
CA THR A 73 -16.89 17.40 -20.02
C THR A 73 -16.91 16.22 -19.08
N ASN A 74 -18.07 15.98 -18.45
CA ASN A 74 -18.35 14.71 -17.79
C ASN A 74 -18.95 13.75 -18.81
N VAL A 75 -18.52 12.50 -18.82
CA VAL A 75 -18.99 11.49 -19.77
C VAL A 75 -19.67 10.35 -19.02
N PHE A 76 -20.91 10.07 -19.41
CA PHE A 76 -21.71 8.98 -18.87
C PHE A 76 -21.87 7.90 -19.94
N ILE A 77 -21.34 6.71 -19.66
CA ILE A 77 -21.41 5.53 -20.55
C ILE A 77 -22.28 4.49 -19.85
N SER A 78 -23.39 4.09 -20.48
CA SER A 78 -24.25 3.00 -19.99
C SER A 78 -24.08 1.79 -20.90
N ALA A 79 -23.59 0.69 -20.34
CA ALA A 79 -23.34 -0.57 -21.03
C ALA A 79 -24.42 -1.57 -20.62
N ASP A 80 -25.57 -1.53 -21.29
CA ASP A 80 -26.73 -2.35 -20.93
C ASP A 80 -26.80 -3.68 -21.71
N ALA A 81 -25.84 -3.95 -22.60
CA ALA A 81 -25.81 -5.16 -23.42
C ALA A 81 -24.56 -6.01 -23.15
N ASP A 82 -24.70 -7.33 -23.29
CA ASP A 82 -23.58 -8.26 -23.26
C ASP A 82 -22.53 -7.95 -24.32
N GLY A 83 -21.26 -8.02 -23.96
CA GLY A 83 -20.16 -7.78 -24.89
C GLY A 83 -19.98 -6.32 -25.31
N TYR A 84 -20.59 -5.38 -24.61
CA TYR A 84 -20.50 -3.96 -24.89
C TYR A 84 -19.05 -3.46 -24.81
N THR A 85 -18.60 -2.80 -25.86
CA THR A 85 -17.25 -2.24 -25.92
C THR A 85 -17.30 -0.78 -26.39
N ALA A 86 -17.05 0.15 -25.47
CA ALA A 86 -16.81 1.54 -25.82
C ALA A 86 -15.34 1.67 -26.21
N ASN A 87 -15.03 1.98 -27.48
CA ASN A 87 -13.67 1.99 -27.98
C ASN A 87 -13.21 3.37 -28.49
N THR A 88 -11.92 3.65 -28.38
CA THR A 88 -11.30 4.90 -28.84
C THR A 88 -11.09 4.95 -30.34
N ASN A 89 -11.17 3.83 -31.04
CA ASN A 89 -11.03 3.72 -32.50
C ASN A 89 -9.82 4.49 -33.06
N TYR A 90 -8.62 4.25 -32.50
CA TYR A 90 -7.34 4.89 -32.86
C TYR A 90 -7.28 6.41 -32.62
N HIS A 91 -8.11 6.95 -31.74
CA HIS A 91 -8.09 8.34 -31.32
C HIS A 91 -7.91 8.49 -29.83
N ASN A 92 -7.32 9.60 -29.42
CA ASN A 92 -7.23 9.95 -28.00
C ASN A 92 -8.61 10.31 -27.45
N PHE A 93 -8.86 9.92 -26.21
CA PHE A 93 -10.07 10.27 -25.47
C PHE A 93 -9.74 11.22 -24.31
N ASN A 94 -10.51 12.29 -24.17
CA ASN A 94 -10.34 13.24 -23.08
C ASN A 94 -11.70 13.47 -22.42
N ALA A 95 -11.70 13.53 -21.08
CA ALA A 95 -12.88 13.90 -20.29
C ALA A 95 -12.44 14.56 -18.98
N HIS A 96 -13.37 15.21 -18.27
CA HIS A 96 -13.13 15.58 -16.88
C HIS A 96 -13.42 14.37 -16.00
N ASN A 97 -14.69 13.99 -15.86
CA ASN A 97 -15.05 12.75 -15.16
C ASN A 97 -15.64 11.74 -16.15
N VAL A 98 -15.48 10.48 -15.83
CA VAL A 98 -16.12 9.37 -16.55
C VAL A 98 -16.91 8.52 -15.58
N THR A 99 -18.19 8.30 -15.90
CA THR A 99 -19.00 7.29 -15.24
C THR A 99 -19.29 6.16 -16.25
N PHE A 100 -18.69 5.00 -16.02
CA PHE A 100 -18.92 3.80 -16.82
C PHE A 100 -19.84 2.86 -16.01
N LYS A 101 -21.10 2.80 -16.40
CA LYS A 101 -22.09 2.00 -15.71
C LYS A 101 -22.40 0.74 -16.51
N VAL A 102 -22.16 -0.41 -15.89
CA VAL A 102 -22.53 -1.71 -16.44
C VAL A 102 -23.93 -2.04 -15.93
N GLY A 103 -24.89 -2.16 -16.82
CA GLY A 103 -26.29 -2.48 -16.50
C GLY A 103 -26.51 -3.95 -16.18
N ASP A 104 -27.79 -4.39 -16.22
CA ASP A 104 -28.24 -5.76 -15.99
C ASP A 104 -27.78 -6.73 -17.12
N ALA A 105 -26.69 -6.43 -17.74
CA ALA A 105 -26.17 -7.16 -18.87
C ALA A 105 -26.04 -8.63 -18.55
N GLY A 106 -26.95 -9.28 -19.07
CA GLY A 106 -27.04 -10.63 -19.53
C GLY A 106 -26.44 -11.75 -18.75
N THR A 107 -27.20 -12.73 -18.58
CA THR A 107 -26.89 -14.12 -18.31
C THR A 107 -25.88 -14.76 -19.32
N GLY A 108 -25.25 -13.98 -20.20
CA GLY A 108 -24.54 -14.46 -21.40
C GLY A 108 -23.01 -14.50 -21.35
N GLY A 109 -22.33 -14.05 -20.33
CA GLY A 109 -20.89 -14.31 -20.17
C GLY A 109 -19.92 -13.37 -20.88
N SER A 110 -20.36 -12.30 -21.53
CA SER A 110 -19.48 -11.30 -22.18
C SER A 110 -19.47 -10.00 -21.39
N GLY A 111 -18.29 -9.59 -20.89
CA GLY A 111 -18.16 -8.38 -20.07
C GLY A 111 -18.21 -7.07 -20.86
N ALA A 112 -18.44 -5.96 -20.18
CA ALA A 112 -18.42 -4.62 -20.74
C ALA A 112 -17.02 -3.98 -20.62
N TRP A 113 -16.57 -3.30 -21.69
CA TRP A 113 -15.19 -2.81 -21.78
C TRP A 113 -15.10 -1.35 -22.21
N PHE A 114 -14.23 -0.62 -21.52
CA PHE A 114 -13.63 0.60 -22.03
C PHE A 114 -12.33 0.22 -22.76
N LEU A 115 -12.30 0.29 -24.09
CA LEU A 115 -11.19 -0.18 -24.90
C LEU A 115 -10.36 0.97 -25.45
N LEU A 116 -9.08 1.01 -25.08
CA LEU A 116 -8.09 1.84 -25.74
C LEU A 116 -7.45 1.02 -26.86
N THR A 117 -7.63 1.49 -28.08
CA THR A 117 -6.94 0.94 -29.26
C THR A 117 -5.46 1.34 -29.29
N GLU A 118 -4.68 0.74 -30.16
CA GLU A 118 -3.23 0.94 -30.21
C GLU A 118 -2.82 2.41 -30.36
N ASN A 119 -1.74 2.78 -29.66
CA ASN A 119 -1.14 4.12 -29.68
C ASN A 119 -2.11 5.24 -29.22
N CYS A 120 -3.13 4.92 -28.41
CA CYS A 120 -4.10 5.87 -27.93
C CYS A 120 -3.86 6.22 -26.47
N THR A 121 -4.30 7.42 -26.09
CA THR A 121 -4.33 7.85 -24.68
C THR A 121 -5.76 8.20 -24.31
N ALA A 122 -6.23 7.66 -23.18
CA ALA A 122 -7.38 8.19 -22.47
C ALA A 122 -6.88 9.04 -21.30
N SER A 123 -7.29 10.32 -21.27
CA SER A 123 -6.91 11.28 -20.24
C SER A 123 -8.15 11.81 -19.55
N ILE A 124 -8.37 11.37 -18.32
CA ILE A 124 -9.46 11.80 -17.44
C ILE A 124 -8.85 12.70 -16.37
N THR A 125 -9.24 13.98 -16.35
CA THR A 125 -8.64 14.99 -15.45
C THR A 125 -9.27 15.03 -14.06
N GLY A 126 -10.42 14.42 -13.87
CA GLY A 126 -11.10 14.19 -12.60
C GLY A 126 -11.13 12.71 -12.27
N ASP A 127 -12.29 12.23 -11.85
CA ASP A 127 -12.48 10.84 -11.38
C ASP A 127 -13.02 9.91 -12.48
N PHE A 128 -12.71 8.63 -12.34
CA PHE A 128 -13.33 7.56 -13.11
C PHE A 128 -14.14 6.66 -12.18
N LEU A 129 -15.46 6.65 -12.36
CA LEU A 129 -16.36 5.74 -11.65
C LEU A 129 -16.72 4.56 -12.57
N PHE A 130 -16.30 3.36 -12.17
CA PHE A 130 -16.76 2.12 -12.75
C PHE A 130 -17.84 1.51 -11.84
N SER A 131 -19.10 1.62 -12.24
CA SER A 131 -20.24 1.11 -11.47
C SER A 131 -20.78 -0.13 -12.14
N ALA A 132 -20.68 -1.28 -11.48
CA ALA A 132 -21.17 -2.54 -11.99
C ALA A 132 -22.31 -3.07 -11.12
N ARG A 133 -23.32 -3.65 -11.77
CA ARG A 133 -24.37 -4.42 -11.11
C ARG A 133 -23.99 -5.90 -11.18
N SER A 134 -23.93 -6.57 -10.06
CA SER A 134 -23.68 -8.00 -10.05
C SER A 134 -24.95 -8.78 -10.45
N VAL A 135 -24.77 -9.85 -11.20
CA VAL A 135 -25.82 -10.78 -11.60
C VAL A 135 -25.90 -11.95 -10.62
N ALA A 136 -27.05 -12.61 -10.59
CA ALA A 136 -27.44 -13.64 -9.62
C ALA A 136 -26.51 -14.87 -9.53
N GLU A 137 -25.61 -15.06 -10.48
CA GLU A 137 -24.58 -16.10 -10.44
C GLU A 137 -23.21 -15.47 -10.68
N TRP A 138 -22.19 -15.91 -9.95
CA TRP A 138 -20.80 -15.54 -10.15
C TRP A 138 -20.43 -15.71 -11.63
N SER A 139 -20.47 -14.61 -12.37
CA SER A 139 -20.09 -14.62 -13.78
C SER A 139 -18.58 -14.71 -13.91
N GLN A 140 -18.11 -15.63 -14.76
CA GLN A 140 -16.70 -15.67 -15.19
C GLN A 140 -16.32 -14.47 -16.06
N ALA A 141 -17.31 -13.69 -16.50
CA ALA A 141 -17.08 -12.55 -17.38
C ALA A 141 -16.35 -11.42 -16.66
N GLU A 142 -15.23 -11.02 -17.21
CA GLU A 142 -14.47 -9.86 -16.80
C GLU A 142 -15.02 -8.62 -17.51
N SER A 143 -15.20 -7.52 -16.78
CA SER A 143 -15.47 -6.19 -17.32
C SER A 143 -14.31 -5.25 -16.96
N GLY A 144 -14.22 -4.08 -17.57
CA GLY A 144 -13.22 -3.10 -17.15
C GLY A 144 -12.55 -2.31 -18.26
N VAL A 145 -11.24 -2.14 -18.18
CA VAL A 145 -10.44 -1.37 -19.12
C VAL A 145 -9.49 -2.28 -19.86
N LYS A 146 -9.56 -2.26 -21.19
CA LYS A 146 -8.59 -2.91 -22.08
C LYS A 146 -7.63 -1.87 -22.64
N VAL A 147 -6.35 -2.14 -22.52
CA VAL A 147 -5.27 -1.27 -23.00
C VAL A 147 -4.46 -2.03 -24.05
N LEU A 148 -4.43 -1.54 -25.28
CA LEU A 148 -3.63 -2.16 -26.34
C LEU A 148 -2.19 -1.65 -26.33
N THR A 149 -1.39 -2.13 -27.28
CA THR A 149 0.03 -1.79 -27.42
C THR A 149 0.27 -0.28 -27.43
N ASN A 150 1.23 0.18 -26.61
CA ASN A 150 1.63 1.58 -26.50
C ASN A 150 0.48 2.53 -26.11
N SER A 151 -0.58 2.03 -25.51
CA SER A 151 -1.70 2.85 -25.09
C SER A 151 -1.64 3.14 -23.60
N ASN A 152 -2.13 4.33 -23.22
CA ASN A 152 -2.07 4.80 -21.85
C ASN A 152 -3.47 5.21 -21.36
N PHE A 153 -3.90 4.58 -20.28
CA PHE A 153 -5.10 4.99 -19.56
C PHE A 153 -4.69 5.81 -18.34
N SER A 154 -5.12 7.06 -18.28
CA SER A 154 -4.73 7.99 -17.23
C SER A 154 -5.95 8.66 -16.60
N VAL A 155 -6.06 8.55 -15.29
CA VAL A 155 -7.03 9.25 -14.42
C VAL A 155 -6.24 10.10 -13.45
N THR A 156 -6.49 11.41 -13.40
CA THR A 156 -5.77 12.30 -12.47
C THR A 156 -6.35 12.25 -11.06
N GLY A 157 -7.67 12.09 -10.95
CA GLY A 157 -8.38 11.90 -9.70
C GLY A 157 -8.43 10.45 -9.24
N ASP A 158 -9.49 10.08 -8.54
CA ASP A 158 -9.71 8.72 -8.03
C ASP A 158 -10.27 7.80 -9.12
N PHE A 159 -9.87 6.52 -9.07
CA PHE A 159 -10.56 5.45 -9.76
C PHE A 159 -11.43 4.69 -8.76
N ILE A 160 -12.74 4.77 -8.96
CA ILE A 160 -13.72 4.23 -8.02
C ILE A 160 -14.40 3.02 -8.66
N ILE A 161 -14.33 1.88 -8.00
CA ILE A 161 -15.02 0.65 -8.36
C ILE A 161 -16.21 0.52 -7.43
N GLU A 162 -17.42 0.56 -8.01
CA GLU A 162 -18.65 0.52 -7.25
C GLU A 162 -19.47 -0.71 -7.59
N ASN A 163 -19.79 -1.52 -6.59
CA ASN A 163 -20.82 -2.53 -6.71
C ASN A 163 -22.19 -1.90 -6.45
N ASN A 164 -22.98 -1.77 -7.52
CA ASN A 164 -24.31 -1.17 -7.49
C ASN A 164 -25.41 -2.25 -7.53
N ASN A 165 -25.22 -3.33 -6.82
CA ASN A 165 -26.21 -4.40 -6.79
C ASN A 165 -27.42 -4.03 -5.91
N ILE A 166 -28.61 -4.02 -6.49
CA ILE A 166 -29.88 -3.68 -5.82
C ILE A 166 -30.74 -4.94 -5.56
N ALA A 167 -30.37 -6.09 -6.13
CA ALA A 167 -31.20 -7.29 -6.10
C ALA A 167 -30.79 -8.27 -4.98
N ASP A 168 -31.80 -8.98 -4.41
CA ASP A 168 -31.63 -10.00 -3.37
C ASP A 168 -31.04 -11.33 -3.91
N ALA A 169 -29.97 -11.27 -4.71
CA ALA A 169 -29.36 -12.47 -5.28
C ALA A 169 -28.26 -13.01 -4.36
N ASN A 170 -28.38 -14.27 -3.97
CA ASN A 170 -27.32 -15.00 -3.29
C ASN A 170 -26.13 -15.21 -4.24
N ASN A 171 -24.90 -15.02 -3.77
CA ASN A 171 -23.64 -15.20 -4.53
C ASN A 171 -23.40 -14.16 -5.65
N ALA A 172 -23.74 -12.92 -5.40
CA ALA A 172 -23.49 -11.84 -6.33
C ALA A 172 -22.01 -11.37 -6.29
N GLY A 173 -21.38 -11.29 -7.44
CA GLY A 173 -20.01 -10.76 -7.54
C GLY A 173 -19.69 -10.31 -8.96
N PHE A 174 -18.63 -9.50 -9.13
CA PHE A 174 -18.14 -9.15 -10.45
C PHE A 174 -16.61 -9.15 -10.48
N LYS A 175 -16.07 -9.31 -11.70
CA LYS A 175 -14.64 -9.20 -11.97
C LYS A 175 -14.39 -7.94 -12.77
N LEU A 176 -13.52 -7.07 -12.24
CA LEU A 176 -13.02 -5.92 -12.97
C LEU A 176 -11.57 -6.15 -13.35
N ALA A 177 -11.24 -5.96 -14.61
CA ALA A 177 -9.88 -6.16 -15.07
C ALA A 177 -9.33 -4.91 -15.79
N PHE A 178 -8.09 -4.56 -15.45
CA PHE A 178 -7.21 -3.82 -16.34
C PHE A 178 -6.37 -4.85 -17.09
N LYS A 179 -6.56 -4.98 -18.39
CA LYS A 179 -5.85 -5.99 -19.14
C LYS A 179 -5.46 -5.56 -20.55
N HIS A 180 -4.45 -6.25 -21.10
CA HIS A 180 -4.19 -6.21 -22.54
C HIS A 180 -5.27 -6.99 -23.30
N HIS A 181 -5.49 -6.63 -24.56
CA HIS A 181 -6.54 -7.26 -25.38
C HIS A 181 -6.13 -8.63 -25.89
N SER A 182 -4.85 -8.87 -26.17
CA SER A 182 -4.34 -10.12 -26.72
C SER A 182 -2.92 -10.43 -26.25
N THR A 183 -2.45 -11.63 -26.58
CA THR A 183 -1.15 -12.19 -26.18
C THR A 183 0.08 -11.43 -26.69
N ASP A 184 -0.06 -10.62 -27.73
CA ASP A 184 1.05 -9.96 -28.42
C ASP A 184 1.28 -8.51 -27.95
N HIS A 185 0.54 -8.04 -26.95
CA HIS A 185 0.54 -6.65 -26.54
C HIS A 185 1.39 -6.41 -25.30
N THR A 186 2.53 -5.78 -25.52
CA THR A 186 3.43 -5.30 -24.50
C THR A 186 3.36 -3.78 -24.43
N ASN A 187 3.61 -3.17 -23.27
CA ASN A 187 3.77 -1.72 -23.04
C ASN A 187 2.50 -0.87 -22.90
N GLY A 188 1.33 -1.45 -22.69
CA GLY A 188 0.18 -0.68 -22.19
C GLY A 188 0.37 -0.28 -20.73
N SER A 189 -0.06 0.93 -20.37
CA SER A 189 0.04 1.43 -19.00
C SER A 189 -1.29 1.96 -18.47
N VAL A 190 -1.45 1.85 -17.15
CA VAL A 190 -2.56 2.41 -16.39
C VAL A 190 -1.99 3.31 -15.30
N TYR A 191 -2.42 4.55 -15.26
CA TYR A 191 -2.04 5.53 -14.24
C TYR A 191 -3.28 6.11 -13.56
N ILE A 192 -3.29 6.07 -12.23
CA ILE A 192 -4.30 6.68 -11.37
C ILE A 192 -3.57 7.68 -10.47
N GLY A 193 -3.85 8.97 -10.64
CA GLY A 193 -3.21 10.05 -9.90
C GLY A 193 -3.71 10.19 -8.46
N GLY A 194 -4.98 9.85 -8.23
CA GLY A 194 -5.59 9.76 -6.90
C GLY A 194 -5.51 8.35 -6.33
N ASN A 195 -6.61 7.90 -5.74
CA ASN A 195 -6.72 6.60 -5.07
C ASN A 195 -7.48 5.58 -5.93
N LEU A 196 -7.24 4.30 -5.66
CA LEU A 196 -8.08 3.21 -6.13
C LEU A 196 -8.99 2.76 -5.00
N LEU A 197 -10.30 2.99 -5.17
CA LEU A 197 -11.30 2.81 -4.12
C LEU A 197 -12.34 1.77 -4.52
N PHE A 198 -12.73 0.95 -3.57
CA PHE A 198 -13.83 -0.01 -3.73
C PHE A 198 -15.01 0.43 -2.86
N ARG A 199 -16.19 0.51 -3.48
CA ARG A 199 -17.42 0.92 -2.80
C ARG A 199 -18.52 -0.11 -3.04
N SER A 200 -19.30 -0.42 -2.01
CA SER A 200 -20.57 -1.13 -2.16
C SER A 200 -21.71 -0.18 -1.82
N VAL A 201 -22.66 -0.04 -2.72
CA VAL A 201 -23.85 0.81 -2.50
C VAL A 201 -24.87 0.07 -1.66
N ASN A 202 -24.80 -1.26 -1.62
CA ASN A 202 -25.80 -2.06 -0.96
C ASN A 202 -25.55 -2.25 0.54
N LYS A 203 -26.43 -1.68 1.35
CA LYS A 203 -26.40 -1.79 2.82
C LYS A 203 -27.36 -2.87 3.34
N GLY A 204 -27.77 -3.82 2.52
CA GLY A 204 -28.71 -4.88 2.89
C GLY A 204 -28.11 -5.83 3.93
N THR A 205 -28.91 -6.19 4.94
CA THR A 205 -28.49 -6.99 6.10
C THR A 205 -28.35 -8.50 5.85
N ASN A 206 -28.61 -8.97 4.62
CA ASN A 206 -28.81 -10.39 4.33
C ASN A 206 -27.85 -10.99 3.29
N TRP A 207 -26.71 -10.38 3.03
CA TRP A 207 -25.79 -10.81 1.96
C TRP A 207 -24.63 -11.63 2.51
N PRO A 208 -24.57 -12.93 2.33
CA PRO A 208 -23.45 -13.72 2.80
C PRO A 208 -22.21 -13.71 1.88
N THR A 209 -22.31 -13.32 0.59
CA THR A 209 -21.23 -13.62 -0.37
C THR A 209 -21.13 -12.66 -1.56
N GLU A 210 -21.05 -11.34 -1.34
CA GLU A 210 -20.60 -10.45 -2.43
C GLU A 210 -19.10 -10.58 -2.63
N ARG A 211 -18.65 -10.90 -3.86
CA ARG A 211 -17.25 -10.99 -4.21
C ARG A 211 -16.88 -9.99 -5.30
N ILE A 212 -15.89 -9.14 -5.03
CA ILE A 212 -15.29 -8.26 -6.01
C ILE A 212 -13.87 -8.77 -6.27
N GLU A 213 -13.58 -9.17 -7.50
CA GLU A 213 -12.24 -9.53 -7.92
C GLU A 213 -11.71 -8.45 -8.86
N PHE A 214 -10.68 -7.74 -8.40
CA PHE A 214 -9.97 -6.77 -9.20
C PHE A 214 -8.72 -7.43 -9.79
N ILE A 215 -8.55 -7.35 -11.10
CA ILE A 215 -7.50 -8.07 -11.83
C ILE A 215 -6.60 -7.06 -12.54
N THR A 216 -5.30 -7.13 -12.30
CA THR A 216 -4.30 -6.37 -13.05
C THR A 216 -3.50 -7.28 -13.95
N ARG A 217 -3.63 -7.08 -15.30
CA ARG A 217 -2.90 -7.79 -16.35
C ARG A 217 -2.28 -6.79 -17.32
N VAL A 218 -1.63 -5.77 -16.82
CA VAL A 218 -0.91 -4.77 -17.61
C VAL A 218 0.55 -4.73 -17.19
N THR A 219 1.42 -4.33 -18.10
CA THR A 219 2.86 -4.26 -17.83
C THR A 219 3.18 -3.25 -16.74
N ASN A 220 2.53 -2.08 -16.79
CA ASN A 220 2.73 -1.01 -15.82
C ASN A 220 1.38 -0.54 -15.27
N PHE A 221 1.21 -0.66 -13.97
CA PHE A 221 0.05 -0.19 -13.24
C PHE A 221 0.52 0.73 -12.10
N SER A 222 0.02 1.96 -12.09
CA SER A 222 0.45 2.95 -11.11
C SER A 222 -0.75 3.64 -10.46
N VAL A 223 -0.74 3.71 -9.14
CA VAL A 223 -1.67 4.48 -8.31
C VAL A 223 -0.84 5.42 -7.44
N ASN A 224 -0.92 6.73 -7.67
CA ASN A 224 -0.11 7.69 -6.93
C ASN A 224 -0.59 7.87 -5.47
N GLY A 225 -1.89 7.73 -5.23
CA GLY A 225 -2.48 7.61 -3.91
C GLY A 225 -2.40 6.17 -3.38
N TYR A 226 -3.36 5.78 -2.57
CA TYR A 226 -3.43 4.43 -2.00
C TYR A 226 -4.44 3.54 -2.72
N VAL A 227 -4.23 2.24 -2.59
CA VAL A 227 -5.21 1.21 -2.91
C VAL A 227 -5.92 0.82 -1.63
N ASP A 228 -7.24 0.97 -1.61
CA ASP A 228 -8.09 0.67 -0.45
C ASP A 228 -8.76 -0.69 -0.62
N LEU A 229 -8.22 -1.70 0.01
CA LEU A 229 -8.82 -3.04 0.07
C LEU A 229 -9.65 -3.25 1.34
N THR A 230 -10.13 -2.18 1.96
CA THR A 230 -11.02 -2.32 3.12
C THR A 230 -12.31 -2.99 2.67
N GLN A 231 -12.60 -4.15 3.24
CA GLN A 231 -13.81 -4.87 2.93
C GLN A 231 -15.03 -4.08 3.43
N PRO A 232 -16.02 -3.87 2.59
CA PRO A 232 -17.30 -3.38 3.09
C PRO A 232 -17.83 -4.43 4.08
N ILE A 233 -18.25 -4.01 5.27
CA ILE A 233 -18.69 -4.88 6.37
C ILE A 233 -19.80 -5.81 5.85
N ILE A 234 -19.43 -7.05 5.56
CA ILE A 234 -20.33 -8.11 5.14
C ILE A 234 -20.21 -9.25 6.16
N ARG A 235 -21.33 -9.73 6.65
CA ARG A 235 -21.38 -10.84 7.59
C ARG A 235 -21.02 -12.15 6.86
N GLY A 236 -19.80 -12.62 7.05
CA GLY A 236 -19.32 -13.89 6.52
C GLY A 236 -17.80 -14.00 6.69
N SER A 237 -17.30 -15.21 6.77
CA SER A 237 -15.90 -15.54 7.00
C SER A 237 -15.03 -15.58 5.72
N GLU A 238 -15.53 -15.09 4.59
CA GLU A 238 -14.83 -15.18 3.32
C GLU A 238 -14.31 -13.80 2.89
N ASN A 239 -13.09 -13.73 2.37
CA ASN A 239 -12.53 -12.54 1.74
C ASN A 239 -13.29 -12.20 0.46
N ASN A 240 -14.09 -11.16 0.53
CA ASN A 240 -14.96 -10.75 -0.56
C ASN A 240 -14.32 -9.75 -1.51
N LEU A 241 -13.23 -9.11 -1.11
CA LEU A 241 -12.46 -8.18 -1.93
C LEU A 241 -11.08 -8.78 -2.22
N ILE A 242 -10.83 -9.07 -3.49
CA ILE A 242 -9.60 -9.73 -3.93
C ILE A 242 -8.94 -8.89 -5.01
N TRP A 243 -7.66 -8.62 -4.84
CA TRP A 243 -6.81 -8.09 -5.90
C TRP A 243 -5.96 -9.20 -6.49
N ASP A 244 -6.29 -9.65 -7.71
CA ASP A 244 -5.53 -10.67 -8.43
C ASP A 244 -4.45 -10.00 -9.29
N LEU A 245 -3.23 -10.12 -8.84
CA LEU A 245 -2.02 -9.59 -9.47
C LEU A 245 -1.55 -10.59 -10.53
N LYS A 246 -1.76 -10.27 -11.79
CA LYS A 246 -1.31 -11.12 -12.91
C LYS A 246 -0.25 -10.38 -13.72
N GLY A 247 0.77 -11.08 -14.16
CA GLY A 247 1.69 -10.51 -15.13
C GLY A 247 1.00 -10.21 -16.48
N SER A 248 1.64 -9.44 -17.33
CA SER A 248 1.05 -8.76 -18.50
C SER A 248 0.53 -9.66 -19.63
N GLY A 249 0.84 -10.94 -19.67
CA GLY A 249 0.48 -11.82 -20.80
C GLY A 249 -0.65 -12.80 -20.50
N ASP A 250 -1.27 -13.35 -21.53
CA ASP A 250 -2.32 -14.37 -21.40
C ASP A 250 -1.79 -15.82 -21.39
N SER A 251 -0.56 -16.08 -21.84
CA SER A 251 -0.14 -17.46 -22.13
C SER A 251 1.36 -17.76 -22.12
N GLY A 252 2.23 -16.92 -21.57
CA GLY A 252 3.68 -17.12 -21.66
C GLY A 252 4.39 -17.25 -20.32
N ALA A 253 5.46 -18.03 -20.28
CA ALA A 253 6.42 -18.00 -19.20
C ALA A 253 7.16 -16.64 -19.20
N GLY A 254 7.28 -15.99 -18.05
CA GLY A 254 8.07 -14.77 -17.88
C GLY A 254 7.28 -13.46 -17.98
N ASP A 255 5.97 -13.48 -17.81
CA ASP A 255 5.16 -12.26 -17.76
C ASP A 255 5.50 -11.41 -16.53
N ILE A 256 5.84 -10.14 -16.76
CA ILE A 256 6.21 -9.19 -15.71
C ILE A 256 5.11 -8.16 -15.56
N GLY A 257 4.66 -7.96 -14.33
CA GLY A 257 3.79 -6.86 -13.93
C GLY A 257 4.55 -5.92 -13.00
N ASN A 258 4.63 -4.64 -13.34
CA ASN A 258 5.18 -3.61 -12.47
C ASN A 258 4.01 -2.81 -11.87
N ILE A 259 3.90 -2.84 -10.56
CA ILE A 259 2.85 -2.18 -9.81
C ILE A 259 3.50 -1.17 -8.88
N GLN A 260 3.13 0.10 -9.04
CA GLN A 260 3.59 1.19 -8.18
C GLN A 260 2.40 1.82 -7.49
N ILE A 261 2.42 1.87 -6.17
CA ILE A 261 1.31 2.44 -5.38
C ILE A 261 1.82 3.36 -4.28
N GLY A 262 1.07 4.42 -4.00
CA GLY A 262 1.36 5.32 -2.88
C GLY A 262 1.12 4.70 -1.52
N GLY A 263 0.41 3.57 -1.45
CA GLY A 263 0.22 2.76 -0.25
C GLY A 263 -0.88 1.73 -0.43
N LEU A 264 -0.91 0.75 0.48
CA LEU A 264 -1.93 -0.30 0.53
C LEU A 264 -2.57 -0.33 1.90
N ARG A 265 -3.90 -0.34 1.97
CA ARG A 265 -4.63 -0.43 3.23
C ARG A 265 -5.83 -1.37 3.14
N GLY A 266 -6.32 -1.76 4.32
CA GLY A 266 -7.49 -2.63 4.46
C GLY A 266 -7.14 -4.07 4.75
N ASP A 267 -8.09 -4.96 4.53
CA ASP A 267 -8.05 -6.36 4.94
C ASP A 267 -8.44 -7.34 3.81
N GLY A 268 -8.58 -6.86 2.58
CA GLY A 268 -8.83 -7.68 1.40
C GLY A 268 -7.65 -8.56 1.00
N ALA A 269 -7.92 -9.57 0.17
CA ALA A 269 -6.91 -10.54 -0.24
C ALA A 269 -6.07 -10.05 -1.43
N LEU A 270 -4.79 -10.39 -1.42
CA LEU A 270 -3.90 -10.37 -2.58
C LEU A 270 -3.76 -11.79 -3.14
N LYS A 271 -3.79 -11.91 -4.45
CA LYS A 271 -3.73 -13.17 -5.15
C LYS A 271 -2.79 -13.09 -6.36
N LEU A 272 -1.95 -14.10 -6.55
CA LEU A 272 -1.16 -14.31 -7.76
C LEU A 272 -1.58 -15.63 -8.39
N SER A 273 -2.60 -15.59 -9.26
CA SER A 273 -3.22 -16.80 -9.81
C SER A 273 -2.64 -17.25 -11.14
N LYS A 274 -1.61 -16.58 -11.68
CA LYS A 274 -1.01 -16.89 -12.96
C LYS A 274 0.35 -17.56 -12.80
N GLU A 275 0.51 -18.74 -13.36
CA GLU A 275 1.78 -19.48 -13.37
C GLU A 275 2.89 -18.70 -14.09
N ASN A 276 4.13 -18.86 -13.61
CA ASN A 276 5.35 -18.27 -14.19
C ASN A 276 5.31 -16.74 -14.36
N SER A 277 4.46 -16.05 -13.61
CA SER A 277 4.42 -14.59 -13.60
C SER A 277 5.32 -14.02 -12.50
N THR A 278 5.89 -12.85 -12.76
CA THR A 278 6.61 -12.06 -11.78
C THR A 278 5.90 -10.73 -11.59
N VAL A 279 5.56 -10.41 -10.37
CA VAL A 279 4.98 -9.11 -10.00
C VAL A 279 5.98 -8.36 -9.13
N ASN A 280 6.36 -7.17 -9.58
CA ASN A 280 7.18 -6.22 -8.83
C ASN A 280 6.24 -5.16 -8.26
N MET A 281 6.07 -5.15 -6.95
CA MET A 281 5.21 -4.18 -6.26
C MET A 281 6.08 -3.18 -5.50
N GLU A 282 5.95 -1.90 -5.86
CA GLU A 282 6.69 -0.80 -5.25
C GLU A 282 5.76 0.12 -4.49
N PHE A 283 6.09 0.36 -3.23
CA PHE A 283 5.38 1.29 -2.35
C PHE A 283 6.06 2.67 -2.35
N ARG A 284 5.30 3.71 -2.71
CA ARG A 284 5.72 5.13 -2.78
C ARG A 284 5.04 5.99 -1.72
N ASN A 285 4.92 5.47 -0.53
CA ASN A 285 4.18 6.10 0.56
C ASN A 285 4.63 7.55 0.84
N SER A 286 3.65 8.43 1.06
CA SER A 286 3.87 9.77 1.63
C SER A 286 3.29 9.90 3.03
N GLN A 287 2.64 8.84 3.53
CA GLN A 287 2.08 8.72 4.87
C GLN A 287 1.97 7.24 5.24
N ASN A 288 1.51 6.97 6.46
CA ASN A 288 1.43 5.61 6.98
C ASN A 288 0.19 4.88 6.46
N TYR A 289 0.38 3.64 6.03
CA TYR A 289 -0.69 2.74 5.62
C TYR A 289 -0.51 1.36 6.25
N GLU A 290 -1.62 0.66 6.47
CA GLU A 290 -1.65 -0.69 7.00
C GLU A 290 -2.60 -1.57 6.19
N TRP A 291 -2.10 -2.75 5.84
CA TRP A 291 -2.87 -3.81 5.23
C TRP A 291 -2.71 -5.11 6.04
N THR A 292 -3.85 -5.76 6.32
CA THR A 292 -3.93 -6.93 7.20
C THR A 292 -4.61 -8.13 6.53
N GLY A 293 -4.49 -8.24 5.22
CA GLY A 293 -5.18 -9.26 4.44
C GLY A 293 -4.40 -10.56 4.27
N THR A 294 -4.84 -11.39 3.33
CA THR A 294 -4.21 -12.66 2.99
C THR A 294 -3.47 -12.58 1.67
N LEU A 295 -2.37 -13.32 1.53
CA LEU A 295 -1.66 -13.51 0.27
C LEU A 295 -1.75 -14.98 -0.14
N SER A 296 -2.14 -15.24 -1.40
CA SER A 296 -2.13 -16.58 -1.99
C SER A 296 -1.45 -16.56 -3.34
N MET A 297 -0.47 -17.44 -3.54
CA MET A 297 0.35 -17.48 -4.75
C MET A 297 0.41 -18.89 -5.32
N ILE A 298 0.33 -19.01 -6.64
CA ILE A 298 0.62 -20.28 -7.32
C ILE A 298 2.13 -20.53 -7.32
N ASP A 299 2.57 -21.79 -7.24
CA ASP A 299 3.96 -22.18 -6.95
C ASP A 299 5.01 -21.57 -7.89
N ALA A 300 4.68 -21.41 -9.16
CA ALA A 300 5.63 -20.88 -10.14
C ALA A 300 5.58 -19.34 -10.30
N SER A 301 4.73 -18.63 -9.54
CA SER A 301 4.67 -17.17 -9.55
C SER A 301 5.65 -16.55 -8.55
N ARG A 302 5.99 -15.27 -8.74
CA ARG A 302 6.90 -14.52 -7.88
C ARG A 302 6.33 -13.16 -7.53
N LEU A 303 6.45 -12.77 -6.26
CA LEU A 303 6.15 -11.44 -5.75
C LEU A 303 7.42 -10.81 -5.17
N ASN A 304 7.83 -9.72 -5.75
CA ASN A 304 8.92 -8.89 -5.23
C ASN A 304 8.32 -7.60 -4.67
N ILE A 305 8.66 -7.25 -3.45
CA ILE A 305 8.20 -6.03 -2.78
C ILE A 305 9.37 -5.08 -2.63
N THR A 306 9.18 -3.83 -3.03
CA THR A 306 10.13 -2.74 -2.80
C THR A 306 9.44 -1.61 -2.05
N MET A 307 10.01 -1.19 -0.93
CA MET A 307 9.63 0.03 -0.23
C MET A 307 10.55 1.16 -0.65
N TYR A 308 10.00 2.13 -1.36
CA TYR A 308 10.69 3.35 -1.79
C TYR A 308 9.79 4.55 -1.53
N ALA A 309 9.55 4.85 -0.26
CA ALA A 309 8.63 5.91 0.13
C ALA A 309 9.03 7.29 -0.43
N ASN A 310 8.06 8.12 -0.72
CA ASN A 310 8.30 9.53 -1.08
C ASN A 310 8.69 10.37 0.15
N ASP A 311 8.25 9.95 1.34
CA ASP A 311 8.67 10.50 2.63
C ASP A 311 9.38 9.40 3.42
N SER A 312 10.62 9.66 3.85
CA SER A 312 11.43 8.70 4.61
C SER A 312 10.84 8.28 5.96
N ASN A 313 9.89 9.04 6.50
CA ASN A 313 9.17 8.69 7.72
C ASN A 313 7.87 7.94 7.45
N ALA A 314 7.46 7.83 6.18
CA ALA A 314 6.26 7.12 5.83
C ALA A 314 6.44 5.61 5.97
N LYS A 315 5.41 4.97 6.53
CA LYS A 315 5.41 3.57 6.87
C LYS A 315 4.37 2.80 6.05
N GLN A 316 4.76 1.61 5.58
CA GLN A 316 3.84 0.58 5.10
C GLN A 316 3.90 -0.60 6.05
N THR A 317 2.79 -0.96 6.64
CA THR A 317 2.64 -2.18 7.42
C THR A 317 1.92 -3.23 6.58
N LEU A 318 2.50 -4.43 6.48
CA LEU A 318 1.94 -5.57 5.76
C LEU A 318 1.83 -6.76 6.71
N ARG A 319 0.61 -7.14 7.06
CA ARG A 319 0.34 -8.33 7.86
C ARG A 319 -0.32 -9.38 6.99
N PHE A 320 0.41 -10.43 6.69
CA PHE A 320 -0.06 -11.56 5.90
C PHE A 320 -0.76 -12.56 6.83
N GLY A 321 -2.09 -12.58 6.80
CA GLY A 321 -2.88 -13.56 7.52
C GLY A 321 -2.59 -15.00 7.04
N ALA A 322 -2.66 -15.96 7.95
CA ALA A 322 -2.63 -17.36 7.59
C ALA A 322 -3.93 -17.71 6.86
N GLY A 323 -3.89 -17.98 5.55
CA GLY A 323 -5.13 -18.43 5.01
C GLY A 323 -5.26 -18.52 3.50
N SER A 324 -5.05 -19.73 3.00
CA SER A 324 -5.72 -20.23 1.80
C SER A 324 -7.19 -20.58 2.07
N GLU A 325 -7.65 -20.50 3.31
CA GLU A 325 -8.97 -20.98 3.74
C GLU A 325 -10.12 -20.10 3.25
N ASP A 326 -9.86 -18.84 2.95
CA ASP A 326 -10.88 -17.86 2.55
C ASP A 326 -11.17 -17.83 1.04
N LEU A 327 -10.46 -18.64 0.25
CA LEU A 327 -10.73 -18.76 -1.18
C LEU A 327 -11.91 -19.72 -1.43
N ALA A 328 -12.77 -19.37 -2.40
CA ALA A 328 -13.93 -20.15 -2.75
C ALA A 328 -13.59 -21.62 -3.07
N SER A 329 -14.48 -22.55 -2.72
CA SER A 329 -14.35 -23.95 -3.11
C SER A 329 -14.22 -24.05 -4.63
N GLY A 330 -13.06 -24.56 -5.14
CA GLY A 330 -12.74 -24.63 -6.56
C GLY A 330 -11.78 -23.55 -7.06
N ASP A 331 -11.35 -22.59 -6.23
CA ASP A 331 -10.25 -21.70 -6.56
C ASP A 331 -8.94 -22.51 -6.60
N PRO A 332 -8.14 -22.44 -7.67
CA PRO A 332 -6.89 -23.19 -7.80
C PRO A 332 -5.87 -22.86 -6.69
N LEU A 333 -6.02 -21.71 -6.03
CA LEU A 333 -5.15 -21.27 -4.95
C LEU A 333 -5.64 -21.66 -3.56
N LYS A 334 -6.80 -22.29 -3.42
CA LYS A 334 -7.33 -22.72 -2.11
C LYS A 334 -6.37 -23.63 -1.33
N ASN A 335 -5.56 -24.38 -2.04
CA ASN A 335 -4.54 -25.27 -1.46
C ASN A 335 -3.11 -24.73 -1.66
N SER A 336 -2.94 -23.46 -2.00
CA SER A 336 -1.63 -22.86 -2.12
C SER A 336 -0.91 -22.89 -0.78
N THR A 337 0.35 -23.28 -0.78
CA THR A 337 1.24 -23.24 0.38
C THR A 337 2.12 -21.99 0.41
N ARG A 338 2.01 -21.11 -0.62
CA ARG A 338 2.83 -19.91 -0.75
C ARG A 338 2.05 -18.67 -0.37
N HIS A 339 2.46 -18.07 0.74
CA HIS A 339 1.80 -16.92 1.37
C HIS A 339 2.74 -15.77 1.67
N THR A 340 3.96 -15.80 1.13
CA THR A 340 5.00 -14.82 1.41
C THR A 340 5.69 -14.34 0.13
N PRO A 341 6.22 -13.10 0.11
CA PRO A 341 7.00 -12.59 -1.01
C PRO A 341 8.30 -13.36 -1.24
N ASP A 342 8.76 -13.38 -2.49
CA ASP A 342 10.04 -13.98 -2.89
C ASP A 342 11.23 -13.06 -2.58
N SER A 343 11.02 -11.76 -2.60
CA SER A 343 12.02 -10.79 -2.17
C SER A 343 11.38 -9.54 -1.57
N VAL A 344 12.07 -8.95 -0.63
CA VAL A 344 11.69 -7.70 0.02
C VAL A 344 12.90 -6.77 0.00
N THR A 345 12.75 -5.58 -0.55
CA THR A 345 13.80 -4.56 -0.58
C THR A 345 13.30 -3.28 0.07
N VAL A 346 14.09 -2.70 0.98
CA VAL A 346 13.80 -1.41 1.60
C VAL A 346 14.88 -0.42 1.19
N GLU A 347 14.49 0.57 0.38
CA GLU A 347 15.38 1.60 -0.16
C GLU A 347 15.16 2.96 0.51
N ASN A 348 13.91 3.27 0.88
CA ASN A 348 13.55 4.50 1.57
C ASN A 348 12.24 4.32 2.33
N GLY A 349 12.12 4.88 3.53
CA GLY A 349 10.95 4.76 4.37
C GLY A 349 10.96 3.51 5.26
N ILE A 350 9.82 3.22 5.87
CA ILE A 350 9.68 2.15 6.86
C ILE A 350 8.76 1.06 6.31
N LEU A 351 9.26 -0.17 6.26
CA LEU A 351 8.44 -1.34 5.96
C LEU A 351 8.37 -2.23 7.20
N GLU A 352 7.16 -2.45 7.70
CA GLU A 352 6.89 -3.42 8.76
C GLU A 352 6.13 -4.61 8.19
N MET A 353 6.51 -5.81 8.60
CA MET A 353 5.87 -7.04 8.09
C MET A 353 5.62 -8.06 9.20
N ASN A 354 4.56 -8.88 8.98
CA ASN A 354 4.30 -10.09 9.73
C ASN A 354 3.79 -11.17 8.75
N THR A 355 4.27 -12.39 8.87
CA THR A 355 3.95 -13.49 7.95
C THR A 355 3.33 -14.70 8.63
N SER A 356 2.89 -14.56 9.87
CA SER A 356 2.26 -15.65 10.64
C SER A 356 3.08 -16.95 10.64
N GLY A 357 4.42 -16.84 10.79
CA GLY A 357 5.34 -17.96 10.83
C GLY A 357 5.81 -18.52 9.48
N ASN A 358 5.36 -17.95 8.36
CA ASN A 358 5.85 -18.37 7.04
C ASN A 358 7.18 -17.68 6.69
N VAL A 359 8.05 -18.40 5.99
CA VAL A 359 9.37 -17.89 5.58
C VAL A 359 9.24 -17.06 4.31
N CYS A 360 9.71 -15.81 4.35
CA CYS A 360 9.90 -14.98 3.17
C CYS A 360 11.18 -15.34 2.42
N GLY A 361 11.31 -14.90 1.19
CA GLY A 361 12.56 -14.97 0.45
C GLY A 361 13.65 -14.05 1.01
N ALA A 362 14.44 -13.40 0.16
CA ALA A 362 15.51 -12.51 0.61
C ALA A 362 14.99 -11.16 1.10
N LEU A 363 15.52 -10.66 2.23
CA LEU A 363 15.39 -9.27 2.66
C LEU A 363 16.65 -8.49 2.30
N SER A 364 16.48 -7.29 1.74
CA SER A 364 17.57 -6.34 1.48
C SER A 364 17.24 -4.97 2.05
N VAL A 365 18.07 -4.46 2.98
CA VAL A 365 17.97 -3.10 3.52
C VAL A 365 19.17 -2.32 3.02
N ILE A 366 18.95 -1.41 2.07
CA ILE A 366 20.01 -0.82 1.26
C ILE A 366 20.04 0.72 1.24
N GLY A 367 18.98 1.37 1.66
CA GLY A 367 18.89 2.83 1.67
C GLY A 367 19.27 3.43 3.03
N ARG A 368 19.87 4.63 3.02
CA ARG A 368 20.29 5.35 4.23
C ARG A 368 19.12 5.62 5.19
N ASP A 369 17.95 5.98 4.63
CA ASP A 369 16.73 6.31 5.36
C ASP A 369 15.70 5.18 5.27
N ALA A 370 16.18 3.96 5.01
CA ALA A 370 15.41 2.74 5.00
C ALA A 370 15.36 2.13 6.39
N ALA A 371 14.20 1.62 6.78
CA ALA A 371 14.08 0.82 7.99
C ALA A 371 13.12 -0.36 7.76
N PHE A 372 13.50 -1.53 8.28
CA PHE A 372 12.66 -2.72 8.30
C PHE A 372 12.33 -3.10 9.74
N GLY A 373 11.06 -3.43 9.99
CA GLY A 373 10.61 -3.92 11.28
C GLY A 373 9.70 -5.15 11.14
N ALA A 374 9.77 -6.06 12.10
CA ALA A 374 8.70 -7.00 12.32
C ALA A 374 7.55 -6.26 13.00
N THR A 375 6.31 -6.44 12.55
CA THR A 375 5.22 -5.75 13.22
C THR A 375 4.74 -6.54 14.42
N GLY A 376 4.49 -5.80 15.50
CA GLY A 376 3.90 -6.34 16.70
C GLY A 376 2.52 -6.94 16.47
N ILE A 377 2.18 -7.72 17.43
CA ILE A 377 1.04 -8.59 17.52
C ILE A 377 -0.24 -7.76 17.54
N SER A 378 -1.13 -8.04 16.60
CA SER A 378 -2.54 -7.96 16.94
C SER A 378 -2.86 -9.21 17.77
N SER A 379 -3.84 -9.15 18.65
CA SER A 379 -4.25 -10.24 19.55
C SER A 379 -4.58 -11.59 18.86
N ALA A 380 -4.37 -11.71 17.56
CA ALA A 380 -4.58 -12.89 16.73
C ALA A 380 -3.29 -13.60 16.28
N TYR A 381 -2.11 -13.01 16.47
CA TYR A 381 -0.84 -13.57 16.02
C TYR A 381 0.10 -13.68 17.23
N GLU A 382 0.34 -14.92 17.69
CA GLU A 382 1.10 -15.19 18.90
C GLU A 382 2.60 -14.95 18.76
N ASP A 383 3.15 -14.91 17.52
CA ASP A 383 4.58 -14.77 17.27
C ASP A 383 4.90 -13.47 16.51
N GLY A 384 5.58 -12.54 17.17
CA GLY A 384 6.10 -11.30 16.56
C GLY A 384 7.34 -11.52 15.67
N THR A 385 7.65 -12.75 15.32
CA THR A 385 8.84 -13.15 14.56
C THR A 385 8.51 -13.22 13.08
N ILE A 386 9.41 -12.65 12.24
CA ILE A 386 9.36 -12.83 10.79
C ILE A 386 10.61 -13.58 10.32
N SER A 387 10.42 -14.53 9.42
CA SER A 387 11.50 -15.37 8.90
C SER A 387 11.82 -15.04 7.45
N PHE A 388 13.12 -14.97 7.13
CA PHE A 388 13.65 -14.78 5.79
C PHE A 388 14.65 -15.87 5.43
N ALA A 389 14.70 -16.24 4.16
CA ALA A 389 15.71 -17.15 3.65
C ALA A 389 17.13 -16.54 3.70
N SER A 390 17.24 -15.22 3.56
CA SER A 390 18.50 -14.49 3.76
C SER A 390 18.23 -13.01 4.06
N VAL A 391 19.21 -12.36 4.71
CA VAL A 391 19.19 -10.90 4.96
C VAL A 391 20.47 -10.29 4.43
N ASN A 392 20.33 -9.25 3.61
CA ASN A 392 21.41 -8.42 3.11
C ASN A 392 21.25 -6.99 3.65
N TRP A 393 22.26 -6.50 4.37
CA TRP A 393 22.20 -5.19 5.00
C TRP A 393 23.40 -4.34 4.57
N SER A 394 23.16 -3.23 3.88
CA SER A 394 24.21 -2.33 3.45
C SER A 394 24.08 -0.91 4.00
N ARG A 395 22.88 -0.45 4.28
CA ARG A 395 22.57 0.85 4.88
C ARG A 395 21.22 0.81 5.56
N GLY A 396 20.91 1.87 6.36
CA GLY A 396 19.64 2.00 7.04
C GLY A 396 19.55 1.09 8.26
N GLY A 397 18.36 0.62 8.61
CA GLY A 397 18.22 -0.04 9.89
C GLY A 397 17.11 -1.04 10.05
N PHE A 398 17.09 -1.59 11.25
CA PHE A 398 16.05 -2.45 11.76
C PHE A 398 15.31 -1.77 12.92
N ILE A 399 14.02 -2.04 13.03
CA ILE A 399 13.17 -1.56 14.12
C ILE A 399 12.65 -2.78 14.87
N PHE A 400 12.81 -2.78 16.18
CA PHE A 400 12.34 -3.82 17.08
C PHE A 400 11.39 -3.20 18.09
N ASP A 401 10.16 -3.68 18.11
CA ASP A 401 9.20 -3.37 19.16
C ASP A 401 9.34 -4.39 20.27
N ILE A 402 9.72 -3.95 21.46
CA ILE A 402 9.98 -4.83 22.59
C ILE A 402 8.96 -4.55 23.67
N ILE A 403 8.18 -5.56 24.01
CA ILE A 403 7.17 -5.49 25.08
C ILE A 403 7.55 -6.53 26.13
N PRO A 404 8.16 -6.12 27.26
CA PRO A 404 8.41 -7.03 28.36
C PRO A 404 7.08 -7.55 28.90
N ASN A 405 6.90 -8.86 28.93
CA ASN A 405 5.65 -9.46 29.41
C ASN A 405 5.92 -10.37 30.60
N ILE A 406 5.26 -10.06 31.71
CA ILE A 406 5.38 -10.76 32.98
C ILE A 406 4.71 -12.15 32.96
N ALA A 407 3.74 -12.39 32.09
CA ALA A 407 2.85 -13.56 32.24
C ALA A 407 3.13 -14.75 31.34
N SER A 408 3.92 -14.63 30.27
CA SER A 408 4.00 -15.70 29.25
C SER A 408 5.29 -15.79 28.45
N GLY A 409 6.35 -15.17 28.92
CA GLY A 409 7.57 -15.06 28.12
C GLY A 409 7.50 -13.88 27.16
N ASP A 410 8.66 -13.52 26.69
CA ASP A 410 8.91 -12.29 25.97
C ASP A 410 8.21 -12.24 24.63
N VAL A 411 7.49 -11.17 24.39
CA VAL A 411 6.97 -10.85 23.08
C VAL A 411 7.97 -9.93 22.39
N ILE A 412 8.75 -10.50 21.49
CA ILE A 412 9.78 -9.76 20.77
C ILE A 412 9.46 -9.82 19.30
N ASN A 413 9.47 -8.65 18.67
CA ASN A 413 9.46 -8.57 17.22
C ASN A 413 10.89 -8.82 16.72
N ALA A 414 11.31 -10.08 16.67
CA ALA A 414 12.63 -10.46 16.21
C ALA A 414 12.63 -10.72 14.69
N VAL A 415 13.70 -10.36 14.03
CA VAL A 415 13.98 -10.83 12.67
C VAL A 415 14.72 -12.16 12.80
N VAL A 416 14.06 -13.24 12.42
CA VAL A 416 14.66 -14.57 12.35
C VAL A 416 15.05 -14.83 10.90
N VAL A 417 16.31 -15.16 10.68
CA VAL A 417 16.80 -15.63 9.38
C VAL A 417 16.86 -17.14 9.44
N ASP A 418 15.88 -17.76 8.81
CA ASP A 418 15.74 -19.21 8.74
C ASP A 418 15.89 -19.64 7.27
N GLY A 419 16.75 -20.60 6.99
CA GLY A 419 16.98 -21.10 5.64
C GLY A 419 16.02 -22.21 5.30
N ILE A 420 15.36 -22.09 4.17
CA ILE A 420 14.81 -23.26 3.49
C ILE A 420 16.03 -24.08 3.00
N GLU A 421 16.20 -25.30 3.45
CA GLU A 421 17.32 -26.20 3.09
C GLU A 421 18.71 -25.78 3.63
N ASN A 422 18.83 -25.26 4.84
CA ASN A 422 20.07 -24.93 5.55
C ASN A 422 20.90 -23.79 4.95
N SER A 423 20.30 -22.76 4.36
CA SER A 423 21.02 -21.64 3.73
C SER A 423 20.79 -20.28 4.35
N GLY A 424 20.14 -20.19 5.51
CA GLY A 424 19.86 -18.91 6.18
C GLY A 424 21.12 -18.15 6.58
N THR A 425 21.31 -16.96 5.97
CA THR A 425 22.47 -16.10 6.22
C THR A 425 22.06 -14.67 6.52
N ILE A 426 22.85 -14.01 7.40
CA ILE A 426 22.84 -12.54 7.53
C ILE A 426 24.17 -12.04 6.99
N THR A 427 24.09 -11.17 5.98
CA THR A 427 25.28 -10.57 5.36
C THR A 427 25.20 -9.06 5.48
N VAL A 428 26.17 -8.46 6.16
CA VAL A 428 26.45 -7.03 6.09
C VAL A 428 27.40 -6.81 4.93
N ALA A 429 27.04 -5.90 4.01
CA ALA A 429 27.82 -5.69 2.80
C ALA A 429 29.17 -5.03 3.09
N ASP A 430 30.18 -5.33 2.28
CA ASP A 430 31.47 -4.65 2.36
C ASP A 430 31.29 -3.13 2.14
N GLY A 431 31.82 -2.32 3.07
CA GLY A 431 31.66 -0.88 3.06
C GLY A 431 30.25 -0.39 3.47
N ALA A 432 29.51 -1.21 4.16
CA ALA A 432 28.25 -0.81 4.79
C ALA A 432 28.44 0.44 5.67
N SER A 433 27.45 1.31 5.68
CA SER A 433 27.50 2.57 6.45
C SER A 433 26.09 2.97 6.90
N ASP A 434 26.03 3.87 7.89
CA ASP A 434 24.75 4.34 8.44
C ASP A 434 23.86 3.17 8.95
N LEU A 435 24.48 2.13 9.52
CA LEU A 435 23.78 0.99 10.10
C LEU A 435 23.07 1.43 11.38
N LYS A 436 21.79 1.07 11.55
CA LYS A 436 20.97 1.51 12.70
C LYS A 436 20.15 0.37 13.25
N MET A 437 19.99 0.33 14.57
CA MET A 437 18.97 -0.48 15.24
C MET A 437 18.15 0.40 16.16
N THR A 438 16.86 0.41 15.97
CA THR A 438 15.90 1.18 16.76
C THR A 438 15.13 0.23 17.65
N PHE A 439 15.13 0.49 18.94
CA PHE A 439 14.39 -0.28 19.93
C PHE A 439 13.28 0.57 20.52
N ASN A 440 12.05 0.19 20.21
CA ASN A 440 10.86 0.80 20.78
C ASN A 440 10.53 0.08 22.08
N LEU A 441 11.10 0.56 23.19
CA LEU A 441 10.91 0.02 24.53
C LEU A 441 10.82 1.18 25.51
N SER A 442 9.70 1.30 26.24
CA SER A 442 9.53 2.32 27.26
C SER A 442 10.44 2.05 28.46
N ALA A 443 11.20 3.04 28.86
CA ALA A 443 12.02 2.96 30.07
C ALA A 443 11.19 2.66 31.33
N ALA A 444 9.97 3.19 31.42
CA ALA A 444 9.08 2.93 32.55
C ALA A 444 8.60 1.49 32.60
N ASP A 445 8.23 0.92 31.43
CA ASP A 445 7.76 -0.47 31.34
C ASP A 445 8.93 -1.43 31.63
N LEU A 446 10.12 -1.14 31.11
CA LEU A 446 11.32 -1.94 31.41
C LEU A 446 11.67 -1.87 32.90
N GLN A 447 11.65 -0.68 33.51
CA GLN A 447 11.95 -0.53 34.93
C GLN A 447 10.95 -1.29 35.81
N GLN A 448 9.66 -1.22 35.46
CA GLN A 448 8.63 -1.97 36.19
C GLN A 448 8.84 -3.47 36.04
N PHE A 449 9.11 -3.95 34.84
CA PHE A 449 9.40 -5.36 34.57
C PHE A 449 10.62 -5.86 35.36
N LEU A 450 11.75 -5.14 35.29
CA LEU A 450 12.97 -5.51 36.03
C LEU A 450 12.74 -5.55 37.54
N PHE A 451 11.96 -4.60 38.07
CA PHE A 451 11.61 -4.56 39.48
C PHE A 451 10.73 -5.75 39.89
N ASP A 452 9.70 -6.07 39.11
CA ASP A 452 8.76 -7.14 39.42
C ASP A 452 9.43 -8.53 39.35
N GLU A 453 10.36 -8.72 38.41
CA GLU A 453 11.11 -9.97 38.26
C GLU A 453 12.40 -10.02 39.10
N GLY A 454 12.80 -8.94 39.76
CA GLY A 454 14.03 -8.88 40.55
C GLY A 454 15.30 -8.98 39.71
N LEU A 455 15.27 -8.45 38.48
CA LEU A 455 16.38 -8.49 37.53
C LEU A 455 17.09 -7.14 37.46
N GLU A 456 18.39 -7.15 37.12
CA GLU A 456 19.18 -5.96 36.85
C GLU A 456 19.19 -5.59 35.35
N SER A 457 18.96 -6.55 34.49
CA SER A 457 18.93 -6.40 33.04
C SER A 457 17.93 -7.38 32.42
N TYR A 458 17.47 -7.03 31.22
CA TYR A 458 16.63 -7.87 30.38
C TYR A 458 17.38 -8.22 29.09
N GLU A 459 17.45 -9.49 28.73
CA GLU A 459 18.10 -9.96 27.52
C GLU A 459 17.08 -10.53 26.55
N SER A 460 17.27 -10.19 25.26
CA SER A 460 16.42 -10.67 24.20
C SER A 460 17.18 -11.02 22.94
N THR A 461 16.83 -12.15 22.35
CA THR A 461 17.32 -12.52 21.01
C THR A 461 16.52 -11.77 19.97
N ILE A 462 17.18 -10.89 19.20
CA ILE A 462 16.54 -10.04 18.19
C ILE A 462 16.74 -10.50 16.75
N MET A 463 17.81 -11.28 16.49
CA MET A 463 18.06 -11.93 15.21
C MET A 463 18.68 -13.30 15.41
N THR A 464 18.32 -14.27 14.54
CA THR A 464 18.97 -15.58 14.47
C THR A 464 19.33 -15.92 13.03
N TRP A 465 20.28 -16.84 12.84
CA TRP A 465 20.68 -17.35 11.53
C TRP A 465 21.09 -18.81 11.64
N GLU A 466 20.85 -19.61 10.61
CA GLU A 466 21.22 -21.02 10.60
C GLU A 466 22.66 -21.27 10.19
N THR A 467 23.11 -20.62 9.10
CA THR A 467 24.36 -20.99 8.44
C THR A 467 25.52 -20.09 8.84
N SER A 468 25.43 -18.80 8.61
CA SER A 468 26.52 -17.87 8.89
C SER A 468 26.06 -16.42 8.97
N SER A 469 26.88 -15.61 9.68
CA SER A 469 26.73 -14.17 9.71
C SER A 469 28.09 -13.52 9.89
N ASN A 470 28.31 -12.39 9.21
CA ASN A 470 29.44 -11.48 9.46
C ASN A 470 29.05 -10.28 10.34
N LEU A 471 27.86 -10.31 10.94
CA LEU A 471 27.31 -9.20 11.73
C LEU A 471 28.21 -8.83 12.91
N GLY A 472 28.89 -9.82 13.51
CA GLY A 472 29.82 -9.61 14.62
C GLY A 472 30.97 -8.64 14.31
N ASP A 473 31.38 -8.54 13.04
CA ASP A 473 32.44 -7.65 12.60
C ASP A 473 32.02 -6.16 12.54
N TYR A 474 30.70 -5.90 12.62
CA TYR A 474 30.10 -4.59 12.46
C TYR A 474 29.34 -4.07 13.69
N LEU A 475 29.36 -4.79 14.81
CA LEU A 475 28.59 -4.40 16.01
C LEU A 475 28.93 -2.99 16.48
N ASP A 476 30.20 -2.61 16.44
CA ASP A 476 30.69 -1.30 16.85
C ASP A 476 30.30 -0.17 15.87
N ASP A 477 29.92 -0.53 14.65
CA ASP A 477 29.50 0.42 13.59
C ASP A 477 27.97 0.66 13.60
N ILE A 478 27.22 -0.10 14.41
CA ILE A 478 25.77 0.01 14.48
C ILE A 478 25.39 1.14 15.43
N GLN A 479 24.67 2.14 14.91
CA GLN A 479 24.06 3.17 15.74
C GLN A 479 22.82 2.61 16.44
N ILE A 480 22.85 2.56 17.76
CA ILE A 480 21.71 2.17 18.57
C ILE A 480 20.83 3.38 18.87
N LEU A 481 19.55 3.25 18.59
CA LEU A 481 18.52 4.24 18.89
C LEU A 481 17.50 3.60 19.86
N SER A 482 17.34 4.17 21.03
CA SER A 482 16.41 3.71 22.07
C SER A 482 15.74 4.90 22.75
N ASP A 483 14.66 4.65 23.47
CA ASP A 483 14.03 5.67 24.31
C ASP A 483 14.99 6.20 25.37
N ASN A 484 14.83 7.48 25.71
CA ASN A 484 15.64 8.12 26.75
C ASN A 484 15.50 7.36 28.07
N GLY A 485 16.61 6.86 28.60
CA GLY A 485 16.67 6.11 29.83
C GLY A 485 16.71 4.58 29.67
N VAL A 486 16.81 4.07 28.45
CA VAL A 486 17.15 2.67 28.17
C VAL A 486 18.53 2.60 27.55
N ASN A 487 19.43 1.86 28.18
CA ASN A 487 20.71 1.48 27.59
C ASN A 487 20.57 0.12 26.91
N VAL A 488 21.16 -0.02 25.74
CA VAL A 488 21.13 -1.27 24.97
C VAL A 488 22.56 -1.65 24.57
N ASP A 489 22.95 -2.86 24.94
CA ASP A 489 24.21 -3.48 24.53
C ASP A 489 23.93 -4.65 23.60
N LEU A 490 24.68 -4.77 22.49
CA LEU A 490 24.54 -5.84 21.52
C LEU A 490 25.67 -6.86 21.67
N SER A 491 25.34 -8.13 21.60
CA SER A 491 26.32 -9.21 21.65
C SER A 491 25.92 -10.36 20.72
N ILE A 492 26.91 -11.14 20.28
CA ILE A 492 26.70 -12.38 19.54
C ILE A 492 26.77 -13.57 20.52
N SER A 493 25.73 -14.36 20.55
CA SER A 493 25.65 -15.60 21.32
C SER A 493 25.29 -16.76 20.40
N GLY A 494 26.29 -17.59 20.05
CA GLY A 494 26.10 -18.66 19.05
C GLY A 494 25.70 -18.08 17.69
N ASN A 495 24.55 -18.51 17.18
CA ASN A 495 23.99 -18.03 15.93
C ASN A 495 22.88 -16.98 16.16
N SER A 496 23.05 -16.14 17.15
CA SER A 496 22.05 -15.14 17.54
C SER A 496 22.68 -13.80 17.86
N LEU A 497 21.99 -12.73 17.51
CA LEU A 497 22.23 -11.39 18.02
C LEU A 497 21.31 -11.17 19.21
N VAL A 498 21.93 -10.88 20.34
CA VAL A 498 21.27 -10.64 21.62
C VAL A 498 21.38 -9.16 21.98
N ALA A 499 20.29 -8.55 22.36
CA ALA A 499 20.25 -7.21 22.94
C ALA A 499 20.01 -7.31 24.45
N THR A 500 20.86 -6.65 25.22
CA THR A 500 20.74 -6.52 26.68
C THR A 500 20.26 -5.11 27.02
N PHE A 501 19.15 -5.03 27.71
CA PHE A 501 18.49 -3.77 28.06
C PHE A 501 18.68 -3.49 29.55
N THR A 502 19.10 -2.26 29.88
CA THR A 502 19.23 -1.80 31.26
C THR A 502 18.62 -0.41 31.41
N VAL A 503 18.12 -0.11 32.61
CA VAL A 503 17.71 1.22 33.00
C VAL A 503 18.73 1.77 33.99
N PRO A 504 19.27 2.99 33.81
CA PRO A 504 20.18 3.60 34.79
C PRO A 504 19.52 3.62 36.17
N GLU A 505 20.25 3.14 37.17
CA GLU A 505 19.70 3.10 38.52
C GLU A 505 19.24 4.48 39.00
N PRO A 506 18.06 4.58 39.65
CA PRO A 506 17.50 5.85 40.10
C PRO A 506 18.43 6.65 41.03
N HIS A 507 19.35 5.96 41.73
CA HIS A 507 20.30 6.62 42.64
C HIS A 507 21.42 7.34 41.88
N GLU A 508 21.85 6.87 40.68
CA GLU A 508 22.80 7.62 39.88
C GLU A 508 22.18 8.90 39.31
N THR A 509 20.95 8.80 38.82
CA THR A 509 20.19 9.97 38.35
C THR A 509 19.85 10.92 39.51
N ALA A 510 19.44 10.39 40.66
CA ALA A 510 19.19 11.18 41.87
C ALA A 510 20.47 11.81 42.42
N ALA A 511 21.61 11.09 42.39
CA ALA A 511 22.89 11.65 42.80
C ALA A 511 23.34 12.77 41.86
N LEU A 512 23.15 12.63 40.56
CA LEU A 512 23.44 13.67 39.58
C LEU A 512 22.56 14.92 39.77
N ILE A 513 21.26 14.73 39.93
CA ILE A 513 20.29 15.80 40.20
C ILE A 513 20.60 16.43 41.56
N GLY A 514 20.90 15.63 42.59
CA GLY A 514 21.29 16.07 43.90
C GLY A 514 22.59 16.89 43.87
N ALA A 515 23.59 16.46 43.14
CA ALA A 515 24.83 17.19 42.91
C ALA A 515 24.59 18.52 42.17
N LEU A 516 23.81 18.52 41.09
CA LEU A 516 23.42 19.74 40.38
C LEU A 516 22.65 20.72 41.24
N ALA A 517 21.69 20.25 42.04
CA ALA A 517 20.95 21.07 42.99
C ALA A 517 21.87 21.64 44.07
N PHE A 518 22.81 20.85 44.58
CA PHE A 518 23.79 21.29 45.56
C PHE A 518 24.73 22.36 44.98
N PHE A 519 25.25 22.18 43.76
CA PHE A 519 26.05 23.17 43.05
C PHE A 519 25.26 24.46 42.80
N ALA A 520 24.01 24.37 42.41
CA ALA A 520 23.13 25.54 42.21
C ALA A 520 22.93 26.32 43.50
N VAL A 521 22.75 25.64 44.65
CA VAL A 521 22.65 26.27 45.98
C VAL A 521 23.97 26.94 46.39
N LEU A 522 25.09 26.28 46.16
CA LEU A 522 26.42 26.86 46.43
C LEU A 522 26.71 28.09 45.55
N ALA A 523 26.40 28.06 44.28
CA ALA A 523 26.53 29.18 43.37
C ALA A 523 25.66 30.38 43.82
N ARG A 524 24.43 30.11 44.23
CA ARG A 524 23.49 31.13 44.73
C ARG A 524 23.95 31.76 46.07
N ARG A 525 24.63 30.97 46.93
CA ARG A 525 25.26 31.49 48.17
C ARG A 525 26.48 32.37 47.88
N ARG A 526 27.29 32.03 46.86
CA ARG A 526 28.44 32.85 46.45
C ARG A 526 28.04 34.18 45.81
N MET A 527 26.92 34.22 45.09
CA MET A 527 26.41 35.45 44.46
C MET A 527 25.73 36.41 45.47
N ARG A 528 25.46 35.96 46.70
CA ARG A 528 24.85 36.79 47.78
C ARG A 528 25.89 37.32 48.79
N ARG A 529 27.16 37.02 48.62
CA ARG A 529 28.28 37.62 49.33
C ARG A 529 29.03 38.54 48.36
#